data_4c91873e35d7f66f18268d5ee637e38e
#
_entry.id   4c91873e35d7f66f18268d5ee637e38e
#
_cell.length_a   1.000
_cell.length_b   1.000
_cell.length_c   1.000
_cell.angle_alpha   90.00
_cell.angle_beta   90.00
_cell.angle_gamma   90.00
#
_symmetry.space_group_name_H-M   'P 1'
#
loop_
_entity.id
_entity.type
_entity.pdbx_description
1 polymer ?
#
loop_
_entity_poly.entity_id
_entity_poly.type
_entity_poly.pdbx_seq_one_letter_code
_entity_poly.pdbx_strand_id
1 'polypeptide(L)'
;MEYKDVVMPEPLDDGKKKKKKEILNTRISPVDFENISDVGDLVESFQSASIQARNLGQCAKIFGTMLQDEEKPTIILGLAGPLIAAGLRKVIRDMVHYNMVDVIVSTGAILFQDYYNALGGGHYYGSPNADDTQLRELFINRIYDTYVDDELFVDDDTLVGKFADTLEPGNYSSRDFISRLSETIDDEESILVTARKNNVPVFCPAINDSSLGIGLTQHYYQARKAGRTPITIDSIRDNYELTQLVVQSTRTAAFYVAGGVPKNYINDSVVMAYIFGKDTGGHKYALQVTTDSPHWGGLSGSTLAEAQSWGKINKEATHSMAFIEPSVSLPLIYGYAFQKGLYKGRPRLDVEWEGDTLKKITRRRPA
;
A
#
# COMPACT_ATOMS: atom_id res chain seq x y z
N MET A 1 46.21 9.47 35.08
CA MET A 1 45.29 8.95 36.11
C MET A 1 45.25 7.43 35.93
N GLU A 2 45.82 6.68 36.87
CA GLU A 2 45.63 5.24 36.91
C GLU A 2 44.22 4.97 37.47
N TYR A 3 43.37 4.32 36.69
CA TYR A 3 42.04 3.88 37.14
C TYR A 3 42.20 2.66 38.07
N LYS A 4 42.64 2.88 39.30
CA LYS A 4 42.88 1.81 40.30
C LYS A 4 41.61 1.21 40.92
N ASP A 5 40.43 1.81 40.68
CA ASP A 5 39.18 1.42 41.33
C ASP A 5 38.08 0.93 40.37
N VAL A 6 38.41 0.51 39.15
CA VAL A 6 37.44 -0.08 38.25
C VAL A 6 37.29 -1.58 38.58
N VAL A 7 36.16 -1.95 39.16
CA VAL A 7 35.79 -3.36 39.36
C VAL A 7 35.53 -4.00 37.98
N MET A 8 36.49 -4.76 37.51
CA MET A 8 36.31 -5.54 36.27
C MET A 8 35.44 -6.78 36.53
N PRO A 9 34.52 -7.12 35.62
CA PRO A 9 33.80 -8.39 35.73
C PRO A 9 34.78 -9.58 35.71
N GLU A 10 34.41 -10.67 36.37
CA GLU A 10 35.20 -11.91 36.31
C GLU A 10 35.44 -12.34 34.86
N PRO A 11 36.63 -12.89 34.53
CA PRO A 11 36.93 -13.37 33.21
C PRO A 11 35.93 -14.46 32.77
N LEU A 12 35.42 -14.33 31.53
CA LEU A 12 34.52 -15.33 30.98
C LEU A 12 35.23 -16.69 30.81
N ASP A 13 34.56 -17.78 31.15
CA ASP A 13 34.99 -19.10 30.78
C ASP A 13 34.95 -19.28 29.24
N ASP A 14 35.59 -20.37 28.75
CA ASP A 14 35.75 -20.57 27.29
C ASP A 14 34.41 -20.81 26.58
N GLY A 15 33.41 -21.41 27.24
CA GLY A 15 32.06 -21.60 26.69
C GLY A 15 31.37 -20.24 26.48
N LYS A 16 31.42 -19.34 27.47
CA LYS A 16 30.89 -17.99 27.39
C LYS A 16 31.65 -17.13 26.38
N LYS A 17 33.00 -17.29 26.27
CA LYS A 17 33.76 -16.59 25.23
C LYS A 17 33.36 -17.01 23.83
N LYS A 18 33.14 -18.33 23.59
CA LYS A 18 32.64 -18.86 22.32
C LYS A 18 31.25 -18.26 21.98
N LYS A 19 30.31 -18.31 22.91
CA LYS A 19 28.97 -17.73 22.73
C LYS A 19 29.00 -16.22 22.47
N LYS A 20 29.88 -15.49 23.18
CA LYS A 20 30.10 -14.04 22.95
C LYS A 20 30.60 -13.78 21.52
N LYS A 21 31.54 -14.56 21.01
CA LYS A 21 32.06 -14.45 19.64
C LYS A 21 30.98 -14.77 18.60
N GLU A 22 30.11 -15.76 18.86
CA GLU A 22 28.97 -16.08 18.00
C GLU A 22 27.95 -14.94 17.93
N ILE A 23 27.68 -14.27 19.05
CA ILE A 23 26.78 -13.11 19.12
C ILE A 23 27.40 -11.87 18.45
N LEU A 24 28.70 -11.64 18.64
CA LEU A 24 29.44 -10.48 18.09
C LEU A 24 30.07 -10.83 16.72
N ASN A 25 29.35 -11.53 15.86
CA ASN A 25 29.89 -12.05 14.60
C ASN A 25 29.86 -11.03 13.46
N THR A 26 28.93 -10.07 13.47
CA THR A 26 28.75 -9.11 12.38
C THR A 26 28.79 -7.69 12.92
N ARG A 27 29.69 -6.89 12.36
CA ARG A 27 29.80 -5.46 12.69
C ARG A 27 28.81 -4.66 11.84
N ILE A 28 28.32 -3.56 12.42
CA ILE A 28 27.60 -2.53 11.68
C ILE A 28 28.60 -1.87 10.72
N SER A 29 28.19 -1.71 9.45
CA SER A 29 28.93 -0.94 8.45
C SER A 29 28.42 0.50 8.45
N PRO A 30 29.27 1.52 8.51
CA PRO A 30 28.87 2.91 8.34
C PRO A 30 28.33 3.12 6.92
N VAL A 31 27.40 4.06 6.77
CA VAL A 31 26.97 4.55 5.46
C VAL A 31 28.12 5.37 4.86
N ASP A 32 28.61 4.96 3.72
CA ASP A 32 29.76 5.56 3.07
C ASP A 32 29.34 6.25 1.78
N PHE A 33 29.23 7.57 1.82
CA PHE A 33 28.78 8.37 0.67
C PHE A 33 29.81 8.44 -0.47
N GLU A 34 31.07 8.08 -0.24
CA GLU A 34 32.04 8.01 -1.32
C GLU A 34 31.74 6.87 -2.32
N ASN A 35 31.00 5.85 -1.86
CA ASN A 35 30.61 4.67 -2.62
C ASN A 35 29.12 4.61 -2.96
N ILE A 36 28.34 5.71 -2.78
CA ILE A 36 26.92 5.80 -3.10
C ILE A 36 26.75 6.66 -4.36
N SER A 37 26.18 6.07 -5.41
CA SER A 37 25.94 6.76 -6.68
C SER A 37 24.49 7.16 -6.88
N ASP A 38 23.56 6.43 -6.27
CA ASP A 38 22.11 6.65 -6.41
C ASP A 38 21.34 6.25 -5.12
N VAL A 39 20.02 6.43 -5.17
CA VAL A 39 19.14 6.05 -4.04
C VAL A 39 19.15 4.53 -3.79
N GLY A 40 19.32 3.73 -4.84
CA GLY A 40 19.43 2.29 -4.74
C GLY A 40 20.62 1.86 -3.90
N ASP A 41 21.80 2.47 -4.15
CA ASP A 41 23.03 2.23 -3.37
C ASP A 41 22.85 2.70 -1.92
N LEU A 42 22.24 3.88 -1.72
CA LEU A 42 21.97 4.40 -0.37
C LEU A 42 21.12 3.43 0.45
N VAL A 43 19.98 3.00 -0.10
CA VAL A 43 19.06 2.09 0.59
C VAL A 43 19.67 0.70 0.77
N GLU A 44 20.51 0.24 -0.17
CA GLU A 44 21.27 -0.99 -0.03
C GLU A 44 22.24 -0.93 1.16
N SER A 45 22.95 0.19 1.34
CA SER A 45 23.87 0.40 2.46
C SER A 45 23.16 0.34 3.82
N PHE A 46 21.89 0.74 3.88
CA PHE A 46 21.08 0.66 5.10
C PHE A 46 20.90 -0.78 5.62
N GLN A 47 20.98 -1.79 4.78
CA GLN A 47 20.88 -3.19 5.20
C GLN A 47 21.97 -3.57 6.21
N SER A 48 23.13 -2.94 6.14
CA SER A 48 24.27 -3.15 7.04
C SER A 48 24.37 -2.10 8.16
N ALA A 49 23.46 -1.13 8.21
CA ALA A 49 23.36 -0.11 9.25
C ALA A 49 22.62 -0.66 10.49
N SER A 50 21.94 0.21 11.24
CA SER A 50 21.20 -0.16 12.46
C SER A 50 19.89 0.63 12.57
N ILE A 51 19.08 0.26 13.56
CA ILE A 51 17.82 0.93 13.93
C ILE A 51 16.88 0.97 12.71
N GLN A 52 16.21 2.10 12.43
CA GLN A 52 15.22 2.18 11.36
C GLN A 52 15.84 2.16 9.95
N ALA A 53 17.09 2.60 9.80
CA ALA A 53 17.80 2.46 8.52
C ALA A 53 17.91 0.98 8.13
N ARG A 54 18.31 0.10 9.05
CA ARG A 54 18.34 -1.34 8.81
C ARG A 54 16.96 -1.89 8.46
N ASN A 55 15.93 -1.49 9.19
CA ASN A 55 14.57 -1.94 8.94
C ASN A 55 14.09 -1.53 7.54
N LEU A 56 14.36 -0.29 7.13
CA LEU A 56 14.06 0.20 5.79
C LEU A 56 14.83 -0.57 4.70
N GLY A 57 16.14 -0.75 4.90
CA GLY A 57 16.96 -1.56 3.99
C GLY A 57 16.47 -3.00 3.87
N GLN A 58 16.02 -3.62 4.98
CA GLN A 58 15.40 -4.95 4.94
C GLN A 58 14.05 -4.95 4.20
N CYS A 59 13.20 -3.94 4.42
CA CYS A 59 11.95 -3.79 3.66
C CYS A 59 12.23 -3.67 2.16
N ALA A 60 13.19 -2.85 1.75
CA ALA A 60 13.59 -2.71 0.36
C ALA A 60 14.15 -4.01 -0.24
N LYS A 61 14.99 -4.72 0.51
CA LYS A 61 15.50 -6.04 0.11
C LYS A 61 14.38 -7.06 -0.08
N ILE A 62 13.41 -7.11 0.85
CA ILE A 62 12.24 -8.00 0.75
C ILE A 62 11.44 -7.64 -0.50
N PHE A 63 11.21 -6.36 -0.77
CA PHE A 63 10.52 -5.95 -2.00
C PHE A 63 11.26 -6.40 -3.26
N GLY A 64 12.58 -6.22 -3.32
CA GLY A 64 13.41 -6.73 -4.41
C GLY A 64 13.28 -8.25 -4.57
N THR A 65 13.26 -8.99 -3.46
CA THR A 65 13.07 -10.45 -3.47
C THR A 65 11.70 -10.84 -4.01
N MET A 66 10.61 -10.13 -3.61
CA MET A 66 9.26 -10.36 -4.16
C MET A 66 9.24 -10.22 -5.68
N LEU A 67 9.92 -9.19 -6.21
CA LEU A 67 9.95 -8.91 -7.64
C LEU A 67 10.71 -9.96 -8.44
N GLN A 68 11.77 -10.50 -7.88
CA GLN A 68 12.69 -11.44 -8.55
C GLN A 68 12.39 -12.91 -8.29
N ASP A 69 11.52 -13.24 -7.32
CA ASP A 69 11.18 -14.62 -6.98
C ASP A 69 10.71 -15.42 -8.20
N GLU A 70 11.25 -16.60 -8.41
CA GLU A 70 10.94 -17.49 -9.52
C GLU A 70 9.48 -17.97 -9.49
N GLU A 71 8.88 -18.13 -8.31
CA GLU A 71 7.47 -18.49 -8.15
C GLU A 71 6.52 -17.35 -8.55
N LYS A 72 7.05 -16.13 -8.78
CA LYS A 72 6.28 -14.94 -9.19
C LYS A 72 5.06 -14.71 -8.29
N PRO A 73 5.24 -14.47 -6.99
CA PRO A 73 4.11 -14.24 -6.10
C PRO A 73 3.25 -13.07 -6.60
N THR A 74 1.94 -13.15 -6.36
CA THR A 74 1.03 -12.03 -6.56
C THR A 74 1.28 -10.99 -5.48
N ILE A 75 1.78 -9.82 -5.86
CA ILE A 75 2.13 -8.73 -4.94
C ILE A 75 0.93 -7.83 -4.76
N ILE A 76 0.41 -7.78 -3.54
CA ILE A 76 -0.75 -6.98 -3.15
C ILE A 76 -0.23 -5.76 -2.38
N LEU A 77 -0.53 -4.56 -2.90
CA LEU A 77 -0.16 -3.28 -2.30
C LEU A 77 -1.33 -2.72 -1.50
N GLY A 78 -1.14 -2.58 -0.19
CA GLY A 78 -2.08 -1.89 0.71
C GLY A 78 -1.68 -0.43 0.90
N LEU A 79 -2.58 0.51 0.61
CA LEU A 79 -2.33 1.94 0.67
C LEU A 79 -3.26 2.64 1.66
N ALA A 80 -2.68 3.35 2.63
CA ALA A 80 -3.39 4.25 3.53
C ALA A 80 -2.53 5.49 3.83
N GLY A 81 -3.16 6.53 4.39
CA GLY A 81 -2.52 7.82 4.66
C GLY A 81 -2.64 8.80 3.48
N PRO A 82 -2.27 10.07 3.66
CA PRO A 82 -2.47 11.15 2.69
C PRO A 82 -1.35 11.16 1.61
N LEU A 83 -1.15 10.03 0.92
CA LEU A 83 0.01 9.82 0.06
C LEU A 83 0.02 10.72 -1.18
N ILE A 84 -1.16 11.06 -1.73
CA ILE A 84 -1.24 11.93 -2.90
C ILE A 84 -0.92 13.37 -2.50
N ALA A 85 -1.50 13.85 -1.40
CA ALA A 85 -1.17 15.15 -0.80
C ALA A 85 0.32 15.27 -0.47
N ALA A 86 0.97 14.17 -0.08
CA ALA A 86 2.41 14.09 0.16
C ALA A 86 3.26 14.03 -1.13
N GLY A 87 2.67 14.13 -2.33
CA GLY A 87 3.40 14.14 -3.61
C GLY A 87 3.78 12.76 -4.14
N LEU A 88 3.19 11.67 -3.63
CA LEU A 88 3.57 10.30 -4.02
C LEU A 88 2.72 9.69 -5.15
N ARG A 89 1.85 10.47 -5.78
CA ARG A 89 0.99 10.02 -6.88
C ARG A 89 1.78 9.26 -7.94
N LYS A 90 2.84 9.89 -8.45
CA LYS A 90 3.69 9.31 -9.50
C LYS A 90 4.43 8.06 -9.04
N VAL A 91 4.90 8.01 -7.82
CA VAL A 91 5.57 6.81 -7.26
C VAL A 91 4.63 5.61 -7.29
N ILE A 92 3.39 5.78 -6.82
CA ILE A 92 2.38 4.71 -6.81
C ILE A 92 1.99 4.32 -8.24
N ARG A 93 1.75 5.31 -9.11
CA ARG A 93 1.46 5.07 -10.53
C ARG A 93 2.59 4.28 -11.20
N ASP A 94 3.83 4.65 -10.95
CA ASP A 94 5.01 3.99 -11.52
C ASP A 94 5.19 2.55 -11.01
N MET A 95 4.85 2.27 -9.74
CA MET A 95 4.83 0.89 -9.25
C MET A 95 3.88 0.00 -10.06
N VAL A 96 2.74 0.53 -10.50
CA VAL A 96 1.80 -0.16 -11.40
C VAL A 96 2.36 -0.23 -12.82
N HIS A 97 2.83 0.90 -13.34
CA HIS A 97 3.35 1.00 -14.72
C HIS A 97 4.51 0.04 -14.96
N TYR A 98 5.48 0.00 -14.06
CA TYR A 98 6.65 -0.88 -14.14
C TYR A 98 6.41 -2.29 -13.62
N ASN A 99 5.15 -2.69 -13.41
CA ASN A 99 4.80 -4.05 -13.00
C ASN A 99 5.43 -4.50 -11.67
N MET A 100 5.54 -3.59 -10.72
CA MET A 100 6.06 -3.88 -9.39
C MET A 100 4.99 -4.41 -8.43
N VAL A 101 3.71 -4.18 -8.76
CA VAL A 101 2.53 -4.65 -8.00
C VAL A 101 1.48 -5.23 -8.94
N ASP A 102 0.70 -6.17 -8.43
CA ASP A 102 -0.32 -6.89 -9.20
C ASP A 102 -1.76 -6.53 -8.78
N VAL A 103 -1.97 -6.10 -7.54
CA VAL A 103 -3.26 -5.76 -6.95
C VAL A 103 -3.08 -4.57 -6.02
N ILE A 104 -4.04 -3.65 -6.01
CA ILE A 104 -4.09 -2.54 -5.05
C ILE A 104 -5.31 -2.70 -4.16
N VAL A 105 -5.11 -2.50 -2.85
CA VAL A 105 -6.17 -2.29 -1.86
C VAL A 105 -5.91 -0.95 -1.20
N SER A 106 -6.82 0.01 -1.34
CA SER A 106 -6.57 1.40 -0.95
C SER A 106 -7.70 1.99 -0.11
N THR A 107 -7.38 3.05 0.62
CA THR A 107 -8.41 3.94 1.16
C THR A 107 -9.01 4.78 0.03
N GLY A 108 -10.27 5.17 0.19
CA GLY A 108 -10.97 5.98 -0.80
C GLY A 108 -10.37 7.39 -0.97
N ALA A 109 -9.79 7.96 0.07
CA ALA A 109 -9.13 9.26 0.02
C ALA A 109 -7.97 9.30 -0.99
N ILE A 110 -7.13 8.25 -1.04
CA ILE A 110 -6.04 8.15 -2.01
C ILE A 110 -6.59 8.11 -3.44
N LEU A 111 -7.60 7.28 -3.69
CA LEU A 111 -8.17 7.09 -5.03
C LEU A 111 -8.92 8.35 -5.49
N PHE A 112 -9.63 9.02 -4.57
CA PHE A 112 -10.30 10.28 -4.90
C PHE A 112 -9.30 11.39 -5.20
N GLN A 113 -8.24 11.54 -4.41
CA GLN A 113 -7.22 12.56 -4.69
C GLN A 113 -6.48 12.31 -6.02
N ASP A 114 -6.30 11.05 -6.43
CA ASP A 114 -5.81 10.71 -7.77
C ASP A 114 -6.82 11.13 -8.85
N TYR A 115 -8.10 10.86 -8.64
CA TYR A 115 -9.19 11.25 -9.53
C TYR A 115 -9.30 12.78 -9.65
N TYR A 116 -9.29 13.49 -8.50
CA TYR A 116 -9.26 14.95 -8.43
C TYR A 116 -8.10 15.56 -9.21
N ASN A 117 -6.88 15.02 -9.05
CA ASN A 117 -5.74 15.49 -9.83
C ASN A 117 -5.91 15.22 -11.34
N ALA A 118 -6.53 14.09 -11.70
CA ALA A 118 -6.80 13.74 -13.10
C ALA A 118 -7.83 14.68 -13.76
N LEU A 119 -8.69 15.30 -12.97
CA LEU A 119 -9.65 16.32 -13.43
C LEU A 119 -9.07 17.75 -13.43
N GLY A 120 -7.81 17.91 -13.08
CA GLY A 120 -7.11 19.21 -13.10
C GLY A 120 -6.99 19.87 -11.73
N GLY A 121 -7.45 19.23 -10.67
CA GLY A 121 -7.21 19.66 -9.29
C GLY A 121 -5.73 19.58 -8.91
N GLY A 122 -5.36 20.25 -7.82
CA GLY A 122 -3.97 20.33 -7.36
C GLY A 122 -3.83 20.36 -5.85
N HIS A 123 -2.64 19.99 -5.41
CA HIS A 123 -2.23 20.09 -4.01
C HIS A 123 -1.21 21.22 -3.89
N TYR A 124 -1.37 22.10 -2.90
CA TYR A 124 -0.61 23.31 -2.75
C TYR A 124 0.15 23.34 -1.43
N TYR A 125 1.29 24.02 -1.39
CA TYR A 125 2.01 24.27 -0.15
C TYR A 125 1.14 25.03 0.83
N GLY A 126 0.98 24.50 2.02
CA GLY A 126 0.22 25.06 3.12
C GLY A 126 1.07 25.23 4.37
N SER A 127 0.41 25.52 5.48
CA SER A 127 1.03 25.63 6.81
C SER A 127 0.23 24.85 7.85
N PRO A 128 0.88 24.05 8.70
CA PRO A 128 0.20 23.36 9.81
C PRO A 128 -0.32 24.35 10.86
N ASN A 129 0.13 25.61 10.82
CA ASN A 129 -0.26 26.69 11.74
C ASN A 129 -1.17 27.73 11.07
N ALA A 130 -1.82 27.39 9.96
CA ALA A 130 -2.77 28.27 9.30
C ALA A 130 -4.02 28.52 10.15
N ASP A 131 -4.70 29.64 9.92
CA ASP A 131 -6.03 29.90 10.48
C ASP A 131 -7.07 29.10 9.68
N ASP A 132 -7.50 27.97 10.22
CA ASP A 132 -8.48 27.08 9.59
C ASP A 132 -9.85 27.76 9.43
N THR A 133 -10.20 28.77 10.24
CA THR A 133 -11.41 29.55 10.07
C THR A 133 -11.35 30.40 8.81
N GLN A 134 -10.22 31.07 8.58
CA GLN A 134 -9.98 31.83 7.36
C GLN A 134 -9.95 30.92 6.13
N LEU A 135 -9.28 29.76 6.22
CA LEU A 135 -9.26 28.78 5.12
C LEU A 135 -10.69 28.34 4.76
N ARG A 136 -11.54 28.09 5.75
CA ARG A 136 -12.94 27.71 5.53
C ARG A 136 -13.75 28.81 4.81
N GLU A 137 -13.54 30.08 5.13
CA GLU A 137 -14.18 31.22 4.46
C GLU A 137 -13.75 31.34 2.99
N LEU A 138 -12.57 30.84 2.65
CA LEU A 138 -12.00 30.85 1.29
C LEU A 138 -12.24 29.53 0.53
N PHE A 139 -13.00 28.60 1.08
CA PHE A 139 -13.21 27.26 0.52
C PHE A 139 -11.89 26.53 0.24
N ILE A 140 -10.98 26.56 1.22
CA ILE A 140 -9.71 25.83 1.17
C ILE A 140 -9.72 24.77 2.27
N ASN A 141 -9.54 23.50 1.89
CA ASN A 141 -9.33 22.41 2.83
C ASN A 141 -7.84 22.22 3.10
N ARG A 142 -7.50 21.85 4.33
CA ARG A 142 -6.13 21.61 4.77
C ARG A 142 -5.93 20.14 5.16
N ILE A 143 -4.88 19.56 4.58
CA ILE A 143 -4.36 18.23 4.93
C ILE A 143 -2.98 18.46 5.56
N TYR A 144 -2.90 18.68 6.87
CA TYR A 144 -1.71 19.04 7.64
C TYR A 144 -1.02 20.31 7.09
N ASP A 145 -0.01 20.21 6.23
CA ASP A 145 0.74 21.31 5.62
C ASP A 145 0.48 21.45 4.11
N THR A 146 -0.61 20.87 3.64
CA THR A 146 -1.01 20.86 2.23
C THR A 146 -2.42 21.43 2.10
N TYR A 147 -2.67 22.25 1.09
CA TYR A 147 -3.99 22.83 0.80
C TYR A 147 -4.58 22.22 -0.46
N VAL A 148 -5.90 22.14 -0.50
CA VAL A 148 -6.70 21.77 -1.68
C VAL A 148 -7.90 22.71 -1.82
N ASP A 149 -8.37 22.87 -3.05
CA ASP A 149 -9.56 23.67 -3.38
C ASP A 149 -10.82 22.87 -3.05
N ASP A 150 -11.62 23.37 -2.08
CA ASP A 150 -12.85 22.71 -1.62
C ASP A 150 -13.98 22.81 -2.66
N GLU A 151 -14.04 23.88 -3.46
CA GLU A 151 -15.06 24.02 -4.50
C GLU A 151 -14.86 22.92 -5.57
N LEU A 152 -13.61 22.70 -6.02
CA LEU A 152 -13.31 21.63 -6.95
C LEU A 152 -13.55 20.23 -6.34
N PHE A 153 -13.29 20.03 -5.04
CA PHE A 153 -13.62 18.78 -4.36
C PHE A 153 -15.12 18.47 -4.41
N VAL A 154 -15.96 19.47 -4.14
CA VAL A 154 -17.44 19.34 -4.18
C VAL A 154 -17.94 19.08 -5.61
N ASP A 155 -17.33 19.73 -6.60
CA ASP A 155 -17.67 19.50 -8.01
C ASP A 155 -17.33 18.06 -8.42
N ASP A 156 -16.17 17.54 -8.01
CA ASP A 156 -15.71 16.19 -8.31
C ASP A 156 -16.54 15.13 -7.56
N ASP A 157 -16.93 15.37 -6.29
CA ASP A 157 -17.89 14.54 -5.58
C ASP A 157 -19.19 14.41 -6.36
N THR A 158 -19.67 15.54 -6.90
CA THR A 158 -20.87 15.59 -7.74
C THR A 158 -20.69 14.82 -9.05
N LEU A 159 -19.51 14.85 -9.66
CA LEU A 159 -19.22 14.04 -10.86
C LEU A 159 -19.25 12.55 -10.56
N VAL A 160 -18.73 12.12 -9.43
CA VAL A 160 -18.83 10.72 -8.98
C VAL A 160 -20.30 10.30 -8.82
N GLY A 161 -21.12 11.15 -8.19
CA GLY A 161 -22.56 10.90 -8.03
C GLY A 161 -23.29 10.81 -9.39
N LYS A 162 -23.01 11.74 -10.31
CA LYS A 162 -23.56 11.73 -11.67
C LYS A 162 -23.11 10.50 -12.47
N PHE A 163 -21.85 10.09 -12.32
CA PHE A 163 -21.38 8.85 -12.94
C PHE A 163 -22.16 7.65 -12.41
N ALA A 164 -22.38 7.56 -11.10
CA ALA A 164 -23.18 6.49 -10.50
C ALA A 164 -24.63 6.48 -11.04
N ASP A 165 -25.21 7.64 -11.40
CA ASP A 165 -26.53 7.74 -12.03
C ASP A 165 -26.58 7.13 -13.45
N THR A 166 -25.44 6.93 -14.11
CA THR A 166 -25.37 6.32 -15.45
C THR A 166 -25.31 4.81 -15.42
N LEU A 167 -25.05 4.23 -14.25
CA LEU A 167 -24.93 2.79 -14.08
C LEU A 167 -26.31 2.13 -13.87
N GLU A 168 -26.45 0.90 -14.36
CA GLU A 168 -27.65 0.09 -14.10
C GLU A 168 -27.81 -0.17 -12.59
N PRO A 169 -29.04 -0.11 -12.06
CA PRO A 169 -29.29 -0.41 -10.66
C PRO A 169 -28.77 -1.79 -10.26
N GLY A 170 -28.04 -1.86 -9.16
CA GLY A 170 -27.47 -3.13 -8.69
C GLY A 170 -26.39 -2.97 -7.63
N ASN A 171 -25.84 -4.10 -7.23
CA ASN A 171 -24.72 -4.16 -6.29
C ASN A 171 -23.41 -4.30 -7.06
N TYR A 172 -22.49 -3.38 -6.84
CA TYR A 172 -21.15 -3.37 -7.42
C TYR A 172 -20.12 -3.66 -6.35
N SER A 173 -19.03 -4.32 -6.69
CA SER A 173 -17.82 -4.24 -5.86
C SER A 173 -17.15 -2.89 -6.05
N SER A 174 -16.32 -2.46 -5.10
CA SER A 174 -15.52 -1.25 -5.31
C SER A 174 -14.59 -1.41 -6.51
N ARG A 175 -14.07 -2.61 -6.76
CA ARG A 175 -13.22 -2.92 -7.93
C ARG A 175 -13.96 -2.62 -9.25
N ASP A 176 -15.18 -3.12 -9.40
CA ASP A 176 -15.97 -2.93 -10.63
C ASP A 176 -16.34 -1.45 -10.80
N PHE A 177 -16.79 -0.79 -9.73
CA PHE A 177 -17.13 0.64 -9.73
C PHE A 177 -15.92 1.52 -10.09
N ILE A 178 -14.78 1.31 -9.44
CA ILE A 178 -13.54 2.09 -9.66
C ILE A 178 -13.01 1.88 -11.07
N SER A 179 -13.03 0.65 -11.58
CA SER A 179 -12.63 0.36 -12.95
C SER A 179 -13.43 1.17 -13.95
N ARG A 180 -14.77 1.19 -13.82
CA ARG A 180 -15.66 1.97 -14.68
C ARG A 180 -15.50 3.48 -14.48
N LEU A 181 -15.35 3.96 -13.23
CA LEU A 181 -15.11 5.36 -12.95
C LEU A 181 -13.81 5.84 -13.63
N SER A 182 -12.77 5.02 -13.67
CA SER A 182 -11.51 5.34 -14.32
C SER A 182 -11.62 5.56 -15.84
N GLU A 183 -12.73 5.15 -16.47
CA GLU A 183 -12.99 5.40 -17.89
C GLU A 183 -13.44 6.85 -18.15
N THR A 184 -13.86 7.58 -17.12
CA THR A 184 -14.27 8.99 -17.21
C THR A 184 -13.11 9.98 -17.22
N ILE A 185 -11.89 9.51 -17.01
CA ILE A 185 -10.67 10.32 -16.97
C ILE A 185 -9.63 9.78 -17.97
N ASP A 186 -8.80 10.68 -18.52
CA ASP A 186 -7.73 10.35 -19.46
C ASP A 186 -6.44 11.08 -19.06
N ASP A 187 -5.86 10.69 -17.94
CA ASP A 187 -4.60 11.22 -17.42
C ASP A 187 -3.58 10.09 -17.26
N GLU A 188 -2.52 10.10 -18.04
CA GLU A 188 -1.45 9.09 -18.00
C GLU A 188 -0.68 9.06 -16.66
N GLU A 189 -0.76 10.12 -15.87
CA GLU A 189 -0.16 10.17 -14.53
C GLU A 189 -1.11 9.62 -13.44
N SER A 190 -2.38 9.29 -13.79
CA SER A 190 -3.35 8.71 -12.87
C SER A 190 -3.01 7.27 -12.52
N ILE A 191 -3.14 6.96 -11.23
CA ILE A 191 -3.05 5.59 -10.68
C ILE A 191 -4.19 4.75 -11.24
N LEU A 192 -5.41 5.28 -11.25
CA LEU A 192 -6.62 4.59 -11.71
C LEU A 192 -6.55 4.25 -13.20
N VAL A 193 -6.17 5.22 -14.05
CA VAL A 193 -6.01 5.01 -15.50
C VAL A 193 -4.90 4.00 -15.77
N THR A 194 -3.76 4.12 -15.07
CA THR A 194 -2.63 3.20 -15.23
C THR A 194 -3.00 1.80 -14.78
N ALA A 195 -3.73 1.65 -13.68
CA ALA A 195 -4.21 0.35 -13.19
C ALA A 195 -5.15 -0.31 -14.20
N ARG A 196 -6.15 0.43 -14.73
CA ARG A 196 -7.06 -0.06 -15.76
C ARG A 196 -6.31 -0.51 -17.03
N LYS A 197 -5.44 0.35 -17.59
CA LYS A 197 -4.66 0.05 -18.80
C LYS A 197 -3.75 -1.18 -18.64
N ASN A 198 -3.34 -1.48 -17.40
CA ASN A 198 -2.47 -2.62 -17.09
C ASN A 198 -3.20 -3.82 -16.49
N ASN A 199 -4.53 -3.79 -16.43
CA ASN A 199 -5.38 -4.84 -15.85
C ASN A 199 -5.02 -5.18 -14.39
N VAL A 200 -4.68 -4.13 -13.60
CA VAL A 200 -4.40 -4.24 -12.16
C VAL A 200 -5.68 -3.93 -11.39
N PRO A 201 -6.29 -4.89 -10.71
CA PRO A 201 -7.50 -4.64 -9.93
C PRO A 201 -7.22 -3.72 -8.75
N VAL A 202 -8.13 -2.76 -8.51
CA VAL A 202 -8.08 -1.79 -7.42
C VAL A 202 -9.31 -1.97 -6.54
N PHE A 203 -9.12 -2.30 -5.27
CA PHE A 203 -10.16 -2.46 -4.26
C PHE A 203 -10.16 -1.30 -3.29
N CYS A 204 -11.35 -0.85 -2.91
CA CYS A 204 -11.56 0.17 -1.87
C CYS A 204 -12.67 -0.28 -0.92
N PRO A 205 -12.39 -1.23 -0.01
CA PRO A 205 -13.44 -1.88 0.78
C PRO A 205 -14.19 -0.96 1.75
N ALA A 206 -13.63 0.19 2.12
CA ALA A 206 -14.27 1.23 2.92
C ALA A 206 -14.48 2.51 2.10
N ILE A 207 -14.97 2.38 0.87
CA ILE A 207 -15.14 3.48 -0.09
C ILE A 207 -16.04 4.61 0.45
N ASN A 208 -16.98 4.27 1.33
CA ASN A 208 -17.89 5.22 1.97
C ASN A 208 -17.19 6.23 2.89
N ASP A 209 -15.98 5.91 3.38
CA ASP A 209 -15.16 6.83 4.18
C ASP A 209 -14.22 7.65 3.29
N SER A 210 -14.81 8.40 2.33
CA SER A 210 -14.07 9.24 1.38
C SER A 210 -15.01 10.09 0.54
N SER A 211 -14.47 11.03 -0.22
CA SER A 211 -15.21 11.82 -1.22
C SER A 211 -15.89 10.95 -2.29
N LEU A 212 -15.29 9.81 -2.68
CA LEU A 212 -16.01 8.84 -3.53
C LEU A 212 -17.32 8.40 -2.86
N GLY A 213 -17.29 8.14 -1.55
CA GLY A 213 -18.45 7.79 -0.76
C GLY A 213 -19.45 8.94 -0.59
N ILE A 214 -18.97 10.19 -0.52
CA ILE A 214 -19.82 11.38 -0.51
C ILE A 214 -20.61 11.46 -1.81
N GLY A 215 -19.95 11.35 -2.97
CA GLY A 215 -20.60 11.34 -4.28
C GLY A 215 -21.62 10.18 -4.42
N LEU A 216 -21.25 8.97 -3.98
CA LEU A 216 -22.15 7.82 -3.95
C LEU A 216 -23.37 8.06 -3.02
N THR A 217 -23.17 8.73 -1.89
CA THR A 217 -24.27 9.11 -0.96
C THR A 217 -25.19 10.13 -1.60
N GLN A 218 -24.65 11.10 -2.34
CA GLN A 218 -25.43 12.05 -3.12
C GLN A 218 -26.28 11.34 -4.16
N HIS A 219 -25.70 10.42 -4.94
CA HIS A 219 -26.43 9.56 -5.88
C HIS A 219 -27.57 8.81 -5.18
N TYR A 220 -27.28 8.14 -4.06
CA TYR A 220 -28.25 7.36 -3.30
C TYR A 220 -29.44 8.25 -2.87
N TYR A 221 -29.14 9.42 -2.28
CA TYR A 221 -30.17 10.37 -1.84
C TYR A 221 -31.05 10.83 -3.01
N GLN A 222 -30.46 11.25 -4.12
CA GLN A 222 -31.21 11.73 -5.29
C GLN A 222 -32.04 10.63 -5.95
N ALA A 223 -31.50 9.42 -6.07
CA ALA A 223 -32.23 8.28 -6.61
C ALA A 223 -33.47 7.95 -5.74
N ARG A 224 -33.30 7.89 -4.41
CA ARG A 224 -34.42 7.63 -3.47
C ARG A 224 -35.47 8.71 -3.53
N LYS A 225 -35.05 9.99 -3.60
CA LYS A 225 -35.96 11.14 -3.71
C LYS A 225 -36.79 11.12 -5.02
N ALA A 226 -36.17 10.60 -6.10
CA ALA A 226 -36.82 10.45 -7.40
C ALA A 226 -37.59 9.12 -7.55
N GLY A 227 -37.68 8.28 -6.52
CA GLY A 227 -38.32 6.96 -6.60
C GLY A 227 -37.58 5.94 -7.44
N ARG A 228 -36.30 6.19 -7.77
CA ARG A 228 -35.42 5.26 -8.51
C ARG A 228 -34.71 4.32 -7.54
N THR A 229 -34.30 3.15 -8.05
CA THR A 229 -33.39 2.24 -7.33
C THR A 229 -31.97 2.71 -7.54
N PRO A 230 -31.22 3.03 -6.45
CA PRO A 230 -29.80 3.41 -6.56
C PRO A 230 -28.90 2.19 -6.81
N ILE A 231 -27.66 2.43 -7.25
CA ILE A 231 -26.59 1.47 -7.07
C ILE A 231 -26.14 1.40 -5.62
N THR A 232 -25.54 0.30 -5.23
CA THR A 232 -24.85 0.15 -3.94
C THR A 232 -23.47 -0.46 -4.15
N ILE A 233 -22.54 -0.13 -3.26
CA ILE A 233 -21.23 -0.78 -3.22
C ILE A 233 -21.24 -1.82 -2.10
N ASP A 234 -20.92 -3.05 -2.46
CA ASP A 234 -20.93 -4.21 -1.56
C ASP A 234 -19.50 -4.56 -1.14
N SER A 235 -19.13 -4.18 0.08
CA SER A 235 -17.81 -4.47 0.64
C SER A 235 -17.60 -5.96 0.96
N ILE A 236 -18.67 -6.73 1.12
CA ILE A 236 -18.57 -8.20 1.25
C ILE A 236 -18.18 -8.81 -0.08
N ARG A 237 -18.71 -8.29 -1.18
CA ARG A 237 -18.31 -8.69 -2.53
C ARG A 237 -16.83 -8.35 -2.80
N ASP A 238 -16.31 -7.25 -2.29
CA ASP A 238 -14.86 -6.95 -2.35
C ASP A 238 -14.02 -8.04 -1.68
N ASN A 239 -14.42 -8.49 -0.50
CA ASN A 239 -13.78 -9.61 0.18
C ASN A 239 -13.83 -10.90 -0.64
N TYR A 240 -14.99 -11.20 -1.23
CA TYR A 240 -15.18 -12.37 -2.07
C TYR A 240 -14.25 -12.34 -3.30
N GLU A 241 -14.19 -11.21 -3.99
CA GLU A 241 -13.36 -11.03 -5.17
C GLU A 241 -11.85 -11.06 -4.85
N LEU A 242 -11.40 -10.36 -3.79
CA LEU A 242 -10.00 -10.38 -3.36
C LEU A 242 -9.56 -11.77 -2.92
N THR A 243 -10.43 -12.50 -2.22
CA THR A 243 -10.14 -13.88 -1.78
C THR A 243 -9.93 -14.81 -2.96
N GLN A 244 -10.69 -14.67 -4.05
CA GLN A 244 -10.50 -15.47 -5.26
C GLN A 244 -9.11 -15.24 -5.88
N LEU A 245 -8.61 -13.99 -5.89
CA LEU A 245 -7.24 -13.70 -6.34
C LEU A 245 -6.20 -14.43 -5.49
N VAL A 246 -6.37 -14.42 -4.17
CA VAL A 246 -5.48 -15.13 -3.24
C VAL A 246 -5.54 -16.64 -3.44
N VAL A 247 -6.73 -17.20 -3.58
CA VAL A 247 -6.96 -18.64 -3.79
C VAL A 247 -6.39 -19.14 -5.12
N GLN A 248 -6.52 -18.36 -6.19
CA GLN A 248 -6.02 -18.74 -7.52
C GLN A 248 -4.54 -18.41 -7.73
N SER A 249 -3.93 -17.62 -6.86
CA SER A 249 -2.50 -17.34 -6.92
C SER A 249 -1.67 -18.53 -6.41
N THR A 250 -0.52 -18.79 -7.05
CA THR A 250 0.42 -19.82 -6.57
C THR A 250 0.99 -19.43 -5.21
N ARG A 251 1.38 -18.20 -5.05
CA ARG A 251 1.85 -17.56 -3.81
C ARG A 251 1.41 -16.10 -3.81
N THR A 252 1.31 -15.52 -2.62
CA THR A 252 1.04 -14.09 -2.44
C THR A 252 2.13 -13.42 -1.63
N ALA A 253 2.29 -12.12 -1.85
CA ALA A 253 3.15 -11.23 -1.07
C ALA A 253 2.40 -9.95 -0.77
N ALA A 254 2.68 -9.33 0.38
CA ALA A 254 1.98 -8.14 0.83
C ALA A 254 2.94 -6.99 1.11
N PHE A 255 2.64 -5.82 0.57
CA PHE A 255 3.33 -4.58 0.85
C PHE A 255 2.35 -3.57 1.45
N TYR A 256 2.53 -3.21 2.70
CA TYR A 256 1.65 -2.29 3.43
C TYR A 256 2.31 -0.93 3.58
N VAL A 257 1.64 0.12 3.08
CA VAL A 257 1.99 1.53 3.29
C VAL A 257 1.00 2.09 4.30
N ALA A 258 1.49 2.53 5.46
CA ALA A 258 0.73 2.74 6.67
C ALA A 258 0.04 1.43 7.12
N GLY A 259 -1.28 1.36 7.16
CA GLY A 259 -1.97 0.15 7.62
C GLY A 259 -3.48 0.24 7.46
N GLY A 260 -4.22 0.23 8.56
CA GLY A 260 -5.67 0.41 8.59
C GLY A 260 -6.47 -0.68 7.85
N VAL A 261 -7.59 -0.26 7.27
CA VAL A 261 -8.51 -1.15 6.55
C VAL A 261 -7.82 -1.89 5.39
N PRO A 262 -7.03 -1.25 4.51
CA PRO A 262 -6.37 -1.97 3.42
C PRO A 262 -5.49 -3.12 3.89
N LYS A 263 -4.68 -2.91 4.93
CA LYS A 263 -3.87 -3.97 5.52
C LYS A 263 -4.72 -5.14 6.02
N ASN A 264 -5.80 -4.84 6.73
CA ASN A 264 -6.64 -5.90 7.30
C ASN A 264 -7.37 -6.71 6.22
N TYR A 265 -7.90 -6.05 5.20
CA TYR A 265 -8.54 -6.73 4.06
C TYR A 265 -7.59 -7.69 3.34
N ILE A 266 -6.35 -7.26 3.09
CA ILE A 266 -5.32 -8.13 2.50
C ILE A 266 -5.05 -9.32 3.41
N ASN A 267 -4.91 -9.10 4.71
CA ASN A 267 -4.67 -10.16 5.68
C ASN A 267 -5.87 -11.12 5.81
N ASP A 268 -7.09 -10.60 5.83
CA ASP A 268 -8.30 -11.40 5.99
C ASP A 268 -8.60 -12.26 4.76
N SER A 269 -8.17 -11.85 3.57
CA SER A 269 -8.30 -12.66 2.35
C SER A 269 -7.60 -14.02 2.46
N VAL A 270 -6.49 -14.09 3.22
CA VAL A 270 -5.82 -15.36 3.54
C VAL A 270 -6.69 -16.23 4.46
N VAL A 271 -7.29 -15.63 5.48
CA VAL A 271 -8.19 -16.35 6.41
C VAL A 271 -9.43 -16.84 5.68
N MET A 272 -10.02 -15.99 4.83
CA MET A 272 -11.19 -16.35 4.03
C MET A 272 -10.88 -17.43 2.97
N ALA A 273 -9.64 -17.58 2.54
CA ALA A 273 -9.24 -18.66 1.63
C ALA A 273 -9.53 -20.07 2.22
N TYR A 274 -9.44 -20.23 3.55
CA TYR A 274 -9.84 -21.48 4.21
C TYR A 274 -11.34 -21.77 4.02
N ILE A 275 -12.18 -20.74 4.02
CA ILE A 275 -13.63 -20.86 3.76
C ILE A 275 -13.86 -21.33 2.32
N PHE A 276 -12.99 -20.92 1.39
CA PHE A 276 -13.01 -21.36 -0.01
C PHE A 276 -12.34 -22.74 -0.22
N GLY A 277 -12.00 -23.42 0.87
CA GLY A 277 -11.41 -24.75 0.85
C GLY A 277 -9.93 -24.80 0.51
N LYS A 278 -9.21 -23.67 0.58
CA LYS A 278 -7.78 -23.61 0.27
C LYS A 278 -6.93 -23.08 1.43
N ASP A 279 -6.01 -23.93 1.89
CA ASP A 279 -4.89 -23.48 2.71
C ASP A 279 -3.79 -22.87 1.81
N THR A 280 -3.61 -21.57 1.90
CA THR A 280 -2.56 -20.84 1.16
C THR A 280 -1.25 -20.80 1.91
N GLY A 281 -1.25 -21.18 3.19
CA GLY A 281 -0.12 -21.08 4.11
C GLY A 281 0.26 -19.67 4.51
N GLY A 282 -0.53 -18.63 4.13
CA GLY A 282 -0.22 -17.22 4.39
C GLY A 282 0.66 -16.56 3.30
N HIS A 283 0.82 -15.25 3.40
CA HIS A 283 1.72 -14.52 2.50
C HIS A 283 3.17 -14.98 2.66
N LYS A 284 3.83 -15.30 1.53
CA LYS A 284 5.24 -15.75 1.50
C LYS A 284 6.21 -14.65 1.92
N TYR A 285 5.89 -13.41 1.57
CA TYR A 285 6.64 -12.21 1.92
C TYR A 285 5.69 -11.16 2.44
N ALA A 286 6.17 -10.35 3.40
CA ALA A 286 5.44 -9.18 3.84
C ALA A 286 6.40 -8.05 4.25
N LEU A 287 6.05 -6.83 3.90
CA LEU A 287 6.73 -5.65 4.41
C LEU A 287 5.72 -4.56 4.75
N GLN A 288 6.08 -3.72 5.72
CA GLN A 288 5.26 -2.58 6.13
C GLN A 288 6.12 -1.38 6.47
N VAL A 289 5.67 -0.21 6.05
CA VAL A 289 6.17 1.08 6.51
C VAL A 289 5.05 1.83 7.20
N THR A 290 5.26 2.27 8.44
CA THR A 290 4.24 2.95 9.25
C THR A 290 4.88 3.74 10.38
N THR A 291 4.22 4.79 10.86
CA THR A 291 4.61 5.50 12.09
C THR A 291 3.87 4.98 13.32
N ASP A 292 2.87 4.12 13.13
CA ASP A 292 2.03 3.65 14.23
C ASP A 292 2.78 2.60 15.06
N SER A 293 2.61 2.70 16.38
CA SER A 293 3.29 1.85 17.35
C SER A 293 2.45 0.62 17.72
N PRO A 294 3.05 -0.58 17.83
CA PRO A 294 2.34 -1.77 18.32
C PRO A 294 1.80 -1.63 19.74
N HIS A 295 2.37 -0.73 20.55
CA HIS A 295 1.97 -0.52 21.96
C HIS A 295 0.53 0.00 22.12
N TRP A 296 -0.04 0.62 21.09
CA TRP A 296 -1.40 1.15 21.14
C TRP A 296 -2.46 0.14 20.79
N GLY A 297 -2.09 -1.06 20.34
CA GLY A 297 -3.01 -2.11 19.91
C GLY A 297 -3.81 -1.79 18.65
N GLY A 298 -3.47 -0.68 17.96
CA GLY A 298 -4.11 -0.29 16.70
C GLY A 298 -3.70 -1.20 15.54
N LEU A 299 -4.62 -1.35 14.58
CA LEU A 299 -4.41 -2.22 13.42
C LEU A 299 -3.18 -1.86 12.58
N SER A 300 -2.91 -0.57 12.37
CA SER A 300 -1.75 -0.11 11.61
C SER A 300 -0.43 -0.44 12.29
N GLY A 301 -0.40 -0.48 13.62
CA GLY A 301 0.78 -0.83 14.42
C GLY A 301 0.92 -2.32 14.72
N SER A 302 -0.10 -3.16 14.44
CA SER A 302 0.00 -4.61 14.65
C SER A 302 1.17 -5.18 13.86
N THR A 303 2.00 -6.03 14.50
CA THR A 303 3.23 -6.50 13.87
C THR A 303 2.96 -7.61 12.85
N LEU A 304 3.86 -7.75 11.87
CA LEU A 304 3.81 -8.86 10.91
C LEU A 304 4.11 -10.19 11.61
N ALA A 305 4.91 -10.18 12.68
CA ALA A 305 5.10 -11.37 13.53
C ALA A 305 3.80 -11.76 14.26
N GLU A 306 3.02 -10.78 14.77
CA GLU A 306 1.69 -11.04 15.33
C GLU A 306 0.74 -11.62 14.28
N ALA A 307 0.79 -11.14 13.04
CA ALA A 307 -0.03 -11.66 11.94
C ALA A 307 0.28 -13.14 11.60
N GLN A 308 1.47 -13.65 11.92
CA GLN A 308 1.80 -15.07 11.82
C GLN A 308 0.96 -15.93 12.77
N SER A 309 0.64 -15.43 13.98
CA SER A 309 -0.19 -16.14 14.95
C SER A 309 -1.63 -16.37 14.45
N TRP A 310 -2.08 -15.55 13.49
CA TRP A 310 -3.38 -15.63 12.82
C TRP A 310 -3.33 -16.40 11.49
N GLY A 311 -2.17 -16.95 11.10
CA GLY A 311 -1.98 -17.61 9.82
C GLY A 311 -1.99 -16.68 8.59
N LYS A 312 -2.06 -15.36 8.79
CA LYS A 312 -2.13 -14.35 7.71
C LYS A 312 -0.81 -14.23 6.96
N ILE A 313 0.29 -14.38 7.68
CA ILE A 313 1.67 -14.41 7.17
C ILE A 313 2.24 -15.81 7.41
N ASN A 314 2.90 -16.38 6.41
CA ASN A 314 3.48 -17.70 6.52
C ASN A 314 4.49 -17.77 7.67
N LYS A 315 4.52 -18.88 8.39
CA LYS A 315 5.46 -19.08 9.52
C LYS A 315 6.93 -18.97 9.12
N GLU A 316 7.25 -19.27 7.86
CA GLU A 316 8.59 -19.19 7.27
C GLU A 316 8.77 -17.94 6.41
N ALA A 317 7.79 -17.01 6.42
CA ALA A 317 7.83 -15.81 5.61
C ALA A 317 9.03 -14.92 5.95
N THR A 318 9.62 -14.35 4.93
CA THR A 318 10.55 -13.24 5.12
C THR A 318 9.73 -11.95 5.24
N HIS A 319 9.82 -11.30 6.38
CA HIS A 319 9.07 -10.07 6.64
C HIS A 319 9.88 -9.03 7.42
N SER A 320 9.52 -7.76 7.27
CA SER A 320 10.09 -6.65 8.03
C SER A 320 9.11 -5.50 8.15
N MET A 321 9.25 -4.71 9.22
CA MET A 321 8.55 -3.44 9.41
C MET A 321 9.56 -2.32 9.63
N ALA A 322 9.36 -1.19 8.95
CA ALA A 322 10.08 0.05 9.22
C ALA A 322 9.12 1.08 9.80
N PHE A 323 9.48 1.61 10.99
CA PHE A 323 8.70 2.63 11.69
C PHE A 323 9.16 4.02 11.22
N ILE A 324 8.84 4.30 9.95
CA ILE A 324 9.19 5.53 9.25
C ILE A 324 7.96 6.02 8.50
N GLU A 325 7.77 7.33 8.48
CA GLU A 325 6.65 7.95 7.79
C GLU A 325 6.67 7.61 6.28
N PRO A 326 5.51 7.21 5.70
CA PRO A 326 5.45 6.71 4.32
C PRO A 326 5.89 7.68 3.24
N SER A 327 5.72 9.01 3.41
CA SER A 327 6.16 9.98 2.39
C SER A 327 7.69 9.97 2.18
N VAL A 328 8.44 9.52 3.19
CA VAL A 328 9.88 9.34 3.13
C VAL A 328 10.26 7.91 2.73
N SER A 329 9.62 6.93 3.34
CA SER A 329 10.05 5.53 3.20
C SER A 329 9.62 4.88 1.88
N LEU A 330 8.42 5.19 1.36
CA LEU A 330 7.94 4.60 0.12
C LEU A 330 8.80 4.97 -1.09
N PRO A 331 9.16 6.27 -1.34
CA PRO A 331 10.03 6.60 -2.46
C PRO A 331 11.44 5.99 -2.34
N LEU A 332 11.95 5.76 -1.14
CA LEU A 332 13.24 5.10 -0.94
C LEU A 332 13.18 3.61 -1.32
N ILE A 333 12.13 2.90 -0.92
CA ILE A 333 11.92 1.49 -1.28
C ILE A 333 11.68 1.35 -2.79
N TYR A 334 10.84 2.23 -3.36
CA TYR A 334 10.61 2.28 -4.80
C TYR A 334 11.90 2.58 -5.57
N GLY A 335 12.63 3.62 -5.16
CA GLY A 335 13.89 4.04 -5.77
C GLY A 335 14.94 2.93 -5.78
N TYR A 336 15.06 2.16 -4.69
CA TYR A 336 15.90 0.97 -4.63
C TYR A 336 15.52 -0.05 -5.71
N ALA A 337 14.26 -0.45 -5.77
CA ALA A 337 13.81 -1.45 -6.72
C ALA A 337 13.93 -0.95 -8.18
N PHE A 338 13.63 0.32 -8.41
CA PHE A 338 13.67 0.94 -9.73
C PHE A 338 15.11 1.08 -10.26
N GLN A 339 16.01 1.68 -9.50
CA GLN A 339 17.38 1.95 -9.91
C GLN A 339 18.21 0.67 -10.03
N LYS A 340 17.98 -0.32 -9.16
CA LYS A 340 18.57 -1.64 -9.30
C LYS A 340 17.93 -2.49 -10.41
N GLY A 341 16.87 -2.01 -11.05
CA GLY A 341 16.20 -2.70 -12.16
C GLY A 341 15.53 -4.01 -11.77
N LEU A 342 15.15 -4.19 -10.49
CA LEU A 342 14.66 -5.47 -9.95
C LEU A 342 13.29 -5.89 -10.50
N TYR A 343 12.54 -4.99 -11.11
CA TYR A 343 11.25 -5.25 -11.77
C TYR A 343 11.40 -5.81 -13.19
N LYS A 344 12.58 -5.65 -13.81
CA LYS A 344 12.80 -6.01 -15.22
C LYS A 344 12.60 -7.51 -15.45
N GLY A 345 11.90 -7.83 -16.52
CA GLY A 345 11.62 -9.24 -16.88
C GLY A 345 10.55 -9.92 -16.03
N ARG A 346 9.95 -9.25 -15.04
CA ARG A 346 8.83 -9.81 -14.27
C ARG A 346 7.58 -9.92 -15.17
N PRO A 347 6.97 -11.13 -15.32
CA PRO A 347 5.75 -11.25 -16.08
C PRO A 347 4.58 -10.58 -15.36
N ARG A 348 3.77 -9.83 -16.11
CA ARG A 348 2.59 -9.13 -15.57
C ARG A 348 1.47 -10.12 -15.29
N LEU A 349 0.83 -9.96 -14.13
CA LEU A 349 -0.42 -10.65 -13.83
C LEU A 349 -1.52 -10.15 -14.77
N ASP A 350 -2.29 -11.07 -15.30
CA ASP A 350 -3.46 -10.78 -16.14
C ASP A 350 -4.65 -11.54 -15.57
N VAL A 351 -5.73 -10.83 -15.32
CA VAL A 351 -6.92 -11.34 -14.63
C VAL A 351 -8.15 -11.18 -15.52
N GLU A 352 -8.98 -12.21 -15.58
CA GLU A 352 -10.23 -12.22 -16.34
C GLU A 352 -11.41 -12.41 -15.39
N TRP A 353 -12.31 -11.44 -15.39
CA TRP A 353 -13.50 -11.42 -14.54
C TRP A 353 -14.78 -11.61 -15.34
N GLU A 354 -15.71 -12.39 -14.80
CA GLU A 354 -17.11 -12.43 -15.23
C GLU A 354 -17.98 -12.01 -14.03
N GLY A 355 -18.42 -10.76 -14.02
CA GLY A 355 -19.08 -10.17 -12.87
C GLY A 355 -18.16 -10.15 -11.63
N ASP A 356 -18.53 -10.89 -10.59
CA ASP A 356 -17.79 -11.08 -9.34
C ASP A 356 -16.91 -12.35 -9.32
N THR A 357 -16.92 -13.10 -10.41
CA THR A 357 -16.20 -14.37 -10.49
C THR A 357 -14.89 -14.20 -11.26
N LEU A 358 -13.78 -14.52 -10.61
CA LEU A 358 -12.46 -14.55 -11.23
C LEU A 358 -12.33 -15.85 -12.05
N LYS A 359 -12.44 -15.75 -13.36
CA LYS A 359 -12.37 -16.90 -14.28
C LYS A 359 -10.96 -17.44 -14.44
N LYS A 360 -9.98 -16.53 -14.50
CA LYS A 360 -8.62 -16.92 -14.85
C LYS A 360 -7.59 -15.93 -14.35
N ILE A 361 -6.48 -16.47 -13.88
CA ILE A 361 -5.23 -15.75 -13.67
C ILE A 361 -4.19 -16.30 -14.64
N THR A 362 -3.52 -15.41 -15.37
CA THR A 362 -2.38 -15.76 -16.23
C THR A 362 -1.23 -14.78 -16.00
N ARG A 363 -0.07 -15.10 -16.60
CA ARG A 363 1.06 -14.19 -16.57
C ARG A 363 1.52 -13.92 -17.99
N ARG A 364 1.45 -12.66 -18.40
CA ARG A 364 1.97 -12.17 -19.68
C ARG A 364 3.45 -11.81 -19.53
N ARG A 365 4.27 -12.26 -20.49
CA ARG A 365 5.65 -11.77 -20.57
C ARG A 365 5.63 -10.26 -20.86
N PRO A 366 6.61 -9.49 -20.31
CA PRO A 366 6.78 -8.11 -20.74
C PRO A 366 6.97 -8.05 -22.25
N ALA A 367 6.38 -7.04 -22.86
CA ALA A 367 6.57 -6.78 -24.29
C ALA A 367 8.02 -6.38 -24.61
#